data_4bbef593141f03f1f3c8cf71cf200188
#
_entry.id   4bbef593141f03f1f3c8cf71cf200188
#
_cell.length_a   1.000
_cell.length_b   1.000
_cell.length_c   1.000
_cell.angle_alpha   90.00
_cell.angle_beta   90.00
_cell.angle_gamma   90.00
#
_symmetry.space_group_name_H-M   'P 1'
#
loop_
_entity.id
_entity.type
_entity.pdbx_description
1 polymer ?
#
loop_
_entity_poly.entity_id
_entity_poly.type
_entity_poly.pdbx_seq_one_letter_code
_entity_poly.pdbx_strand_id
1 'polypeptide(L)'
;MTCSYSTADYGAHTFSYGSWTDYSSTQHRRTKRCTSCSYSGYDYADHVDSNGDGVCDGCGREMSRFSVTVPASLTVTVSEHGVVYTATGAGIVNNSSGAVQVSGVTLRAENGWTIVPYATNMAEQKVDSKRIGFALGGIQTAATGKSELLTASSMTVSAGATLPLSYDAVVSANSAAINEQVLTIVFVVGWA
;
A
#
# COMPACT_ATOMS: atom_id res chain seq x y z
N MET A 1 -47.84 23.44 -23.45
CA MET A 1 -47.41 22.90 -24.76
C MET A 1 -47.00 21.45 -24.54
N THR A 2 -47.76 20.52 -25.11
CA THR A 2 -47.44 19.08 -25.05
C THR A 2 -46.39 18.80 -26.12
N CYS A 3 -45.17 18.36 -25.72
CA CYS A 3 -44.25 17.74 -26.65
C CYS A 3 -44.87 16.43 -27.13
N SER A 4 -45.58 16.45 -28.22
CA SER A 4 -46.05 15.25 -28.88
C SER A 4 -44.82 14.58 -29.53
N TYR A 5 -44.60 13.31 -29.22
CA TYR A 5 -43.61 12.47 -29.85
C TYR A 5 -44.08 12.23 -31.32
N SER A 6 -43.63 13.06 -32.23
CA SER A 6 -43.74 12.77 -33.67
C SER A 6 -42.30 12.58 -34.18
N THR A 7 -42.11 11.57 -35.00
CA THR A 7 -40.84 11.17 -35.60
C THR A 7 -40.23 12.20 -36.58
N ALA A 8 -40.74 13.44 -36.59
CA ALA A 8 -40.38 14.47 -37.57
C ALA A 8 -39.80 15.77 -36.98
N ASP A 9 -39.75 15.96 -35.67
CA ASP A 9 -39.23 17.21 -35.08
C ASP A 9 -38.43 16.91 -33.82
N TYR A 10 -37.14 16.62 -33.99
CA TYR A 10 -36.17 16.53 -32.90
C TYR A 10 -35.73 17.94 -32.50
N GLY A 11 -36.62 18.70 -31.88
CA GLY A 11 -36.23 19.91 -31.14
C GLY A 11 -35.32 19.48 -29.99
N ALA A 12 -34.11 20.05 -29.90
CA ALA A 12 -33.18 19.77 -28.79
C ALA A 12 -33.88 20.10 -27.47
N HIS A 13 -33.99 19.10 -26.57
CA HIS A 13 -34.53 19.33 -25.23
C HIS A 13 -33.54 20.17 -24.41
N THR A 14 -34.06 21.22 -23.76
CA THR A 14 -33.29 21.91 -22.71
C THR A 14 -33.63 21.29 -21.36
N PHE A 15 -32.61 20.83 -20.64
CA PHE A 15 -32.80 20.13 -19.39
C PHE A 15 -32.46 20.98 -18.16
N SER A 16 -33.27 20.86 -17.12
CA SER A 16 -32.90 21.14 -15.74
C SER A 16 -32.45 19.83 -15.07
N TYR A 17 -31.48 19.95 -14.19
CA TYR A 17 -30.87 18.78 -13.52
C TYR A 17 -31.06 18.89 -12.01
N GLY A 18 -31.34 17.75 -11.39
CA GLY A 18 -31.28 17.60 -9.94
C GLY A 18 -29.85 17.36 -9.45
N SER A 19 -29.71 17.23 -8.15
CA SER A 19 -28.44 16.83 -7.53
C SER A 19 -28.09 15.39 -7.89
N TRP A 20 -26.79 15.10 -7.90
CA TRP A 20 -26.30 13.76 -8.02
C TRP A 20 -26.67 12.93 -6.77
N THR A 21 -27.07 11.70 -6.98
CA THR A 21 -27.38 10.72 -5.92
C THR A 21 -26.66 9.41 -6.21
N ASP A 22 -26.26 8.69 -5.18
CA ASP A 22 -25.66 7.36 -5.32
C ASP A 22 -26.62 6.42 -6.07
N TYR A 23 -26.08 5.61 -6.98
CA TYR A 23 -26.86 4.68 -7.78
C TYR A 23 -26.32 3.25 -7.73
N SER A 24 -25.01 3.08 -7.85
CA SER A 24 -24.35 1.78 -7.83
C SER A 24 -22.95 1.90 -7.23
N SER A 25 -22.22 0.78 -7.13
CA SER A 25 -20.81 0.80 -6.65
C SER A 25 -19.87 1.62 -7.53
N THR A 26 -20.22 1.88 -8.79
CA THR A 26 -19.36 2.57 -9.77
C THR A 26 -19.93 3.88 -10.26
N GLN A 27 -21.25 4.09 -10.14
CA GLN A 27 -21.92 5.23 -10.76
C GLN A 27 -22.87 5.95 -9.82
N HIS A 28 -22.94 7.27 -9.97
CA HIS A 28 -23.99 8.11 -9.44
C HIS A 28 -24.93 8.55 -10.57
N ARG A 29 -26.14 9.02 -10.22
CA ARG A 29 -27.14 9.52 -11.18
C ARG A 29 -27.74 10.82 -10.71
N ARG A 30 -28.25 11.59 -11.65
CA ARG A 30 -29.11 12.75 -11.37
C ARG A 30 -30.33 12.71 -12.25
N THR A 31 -31.43 13.27 -11.75
CA THR A 31 -32.63 13.46 -12.56
C THR A 31 -32.37 14.54 -13.61
N LYS A 32 -32.92 14.36 -14.80
CA LYS A 32 -33.05 15.41 -15.80
C LYS A 32 -34.50 15.58 -16.20
N ARG A 33 -34.95 16.81 -16.33
CA ARG A 33 -36.30 17.15 -16.76
C ARG A 33 -36.25 18.21 -17.85
N CYS A 34 -37.01 17.99 -18.92
CA CYS A 34 -37.13 19.01 -19.93
C CYS A 34 -37.87 20.22 -19.35
N THR A 35 -37.35 21.41 -19.63
CA THR A 35 -37.96 22.67 -19.16
C THR A 35 -39.21 23.07 -19.97
N SER A 36 -39.40 22.43 -21.13
CA SER A 36 -40.45 22.79 -22.09
C SER A 36 -41.50 21.69 -22.31
N CYS A 37 -41.29 20.48 -21.77
CA CYS A 37 -42.22 19.35 -21.91
C CYS A 37 -42.16 18.41 -20.72
N SER A 38 -43.00 17.36 -20.71
CA SER A 38 -43.09 16.38 -19.62
C SER A 38 -41.97 15.31 -19.62
N TYR A 39 -41.01 15.40 -20.55
CA TYR A 39 -39.93 14.41 -20.60
C TYR A 39 -39.07 14.50 -19.35
N SER A 40 -38.81 13.33 -18.73
CA SER A 40 -37.88 13.19 -17.61
C SER A 40 -37.09 11.90 -17.74
N GLY A 41 -35.88 11.88 -17.20
CA GLY A 41 -34.97 10.74 -17.24
C GLY A 41 -33.85 10.91 -16.23
N TYR A 42 -32.79 10.16 -16.44
CA TYR A 42 -31.60 10.21 -15.62
C TYR A 42 -30.37 10.40 -16.49
N ASP A 43 -29.37 11.11 -15.96
CA ASP A 43 -27.99 11.06 -16.39
C ASP A 43 -27.21 10.22 -15.41
N TYR A 44 -26.22 9.49 -15.91
CA TYR A 44 -25.31 8.66 -15.14
C TYR A 44 -23.87 9.12 -15.38
N ALA A 45 -23.07 9.08 -14.35
CA ALA A 45 -21.64 9.31 -14.43
C ALA A 45 -20.91 8.44 -13.41
N ASP A 46 -19.65 8.15 -13.66
CA ASP A 46 -18.82 7.40 -12.73
C ASP A 46 -18.51 8.26 -11.49
N HIS A 47 -18.29 7.60 -10.35
CA HIS A 47 -17.86 8.29 -9.14
C HIS A 47 -16.47 8.88 -9.37
N VAL A 48 -16.27 10.12 -8.95
CA VAL A 48 -15.00 10.86 -9.05
C VAL A 48 -14.66 11.44 -7.67
N ASP A 49 -13.43 11.25 -7.24
CA ASP A 49 -12.81 11.83 -6.06
C ASP A 49 -11.57 12.62 -6.52
N SER A 50 -11.77 13.87 -6.90
CA SER A 50 -10.71 14.72 -7.46
C SER A 50 -9.76 15.28 -6.39
N ASN A 51 -10.25 15.41 -5.17
CA ASN A 51 -9.49 15.95 -4.04
C ASN A 51 -8.78 14.86 -3.22
N GLY A 52 -9.11 13.57 -3.45
CA GLY A 52 -8.49 12.43 -2.79
C GLY A 52 -8.89 12.23 -1.33
N ASP A 53 -10.07 12.74 -0.93
CA ASP A 53 -10.57 12.59 0.44
C ASP A 53 -11.31 11.27 0.71
N GLY A 54 -11.48 10.44 -0.33
CA GLY A 54 -12.16 9.15 -0.26
C GLY A 54 -13.68 9.26 -0.40
N VAL A 55 -14.19 10.43 -0.83
CA VAL A 55 -15.62 10.68 -1.02
C VAL A 55 -15.87 11.14 -2.44
N CYS A 56 -16.95 10.67 -3.05
CA CYS A 56 -17.34 11.13 -4.38
C CYS A 56 -17.77 12.60 -4.35
N ASP A 57 -17.10 13.46 -5.13
CA ASP A 57 -17.39 14.92 -5.23
C ASP A 57 -18.84 15.22 -5.63
N GLY A 58 -19.48 14.31 -6.37
CA GLY A 58 -20.83 14.53 -6.90
C GLY A 58 -21.94 14.12 -5.94
N CYS A 59 -21.85 12.96 -5.31
CA CYS A 59 -22.97 12.39 -4.53
C CYS A 59 -22.65 12.12 -3.07
N GLY A 60 -21.40 12.35 -2.62
CA GLY A 60 -20.99 12.13 -1.23
C GLY A 60 -20.84 10.66 -0.83
N ARG A 61 -20.81 9.71 -1.78
CA ARG A 61 -20.58 8.31 -1.50
C ARG A 61 -19.14 8.10 -1.06
N GLU A 62 -18.92 7.36 0.03
CA GLU A 62 -17.59 6.89 0.40
C GLU A 62 -17.03 5.94 -0.66
N MET A 63 -15.82 6.22 -1.13
CA MET A 63 -15.12 5.44 -2.13
C MET A 63 -14.04 4.59 -1.48
N SER A 64 -13.88 3.35 -1.94
CA SER A 64 -12.78 2.50 -1.49
C SER A 64 -11.46 3.07 -1.96
N ARG A 65 -10.61 3.50 -1.04
CA ARG A 65 -9.27 4.02 -1.30
C ARG A 65 -8.23 3.08 -0.72
N PHE A 66 -7.30 2.61 -1.55
CA PHE A 66 -6.12 1.87 -1.09
C PHE A 66 -4.91 2.80 -1.08
N SER A 67 -4.34 3.03 0.08
CA SER A 67 -3.16 3.87 0.26
C SER A 67 -2.35 3.39 1.47
N VAL A 68 -1.18 2.82 1.22
CA VAL A 68 -0.30 2.28 2.25
C VAL A 68 1.09 2.88 2.08
N THR A 69 1.67 3.33 3.18
CA THR A 69 3.06 3.80 3.21
C THR A 69 3.91 2.78 3.93
N VAL A 70 4.99 2.33 3.28
CA VAL A 70 6.01 1.47 3.88
C VAL A 70 7.31 2.25 4.08
N PRO A 71 8.19 1.86 5.02
CA PRO A 71 9.47 2.54 5.22
C PRO A 71 10.32 2.48 3.93
N ALA A 72 10.90 3.62 3.55
CA ALA A 72 11.84 3.67 2.42
C ALA A 72 13.18 2.99 2.74
N SER A 73 13.55 2.92 4.02
CA SER A 73 14.77 2.26 4.50
C SER A 73 14.62 1.78 5.94
N LEU A 74 15.32 0.69 6.27
CA LEU A 74 15.52 0.20 7.62
C LEU A 74 17.03 0.24 7.89
N THR A 75 17.49 1.20 8.70
CA THR A 75 18.92 1.43 8.94
C THR A 75 19.43 0.49 10.00
N VAL A 76 20.55 -0.16 9.69
CA VAL A 76 21.31 -0.99 10.63
C VAL A 76 22.71 -0.40 10.78
N THR A 77 23.16 -0.18 12.02
CA THR A 77 24.52 0.26 12.34
C THR A 77 25.21 -0.82 13.15
N VAL A 78 26.45 -1.11 12.84
CA VAL A 78 27.25 -2.11 13.54
C VAL A 78 28.43 -1.41 14.22
N SER A 79 28.62 -1.62 15.52
CA SER A 79 29.77 -1.11 16.25
C SER A 79 31.06 -1.87 15.90
N GLU A 80 32.20 -1.34 16.28
CA GLU A 80 33.53 -2.01 16.17
C GLU A 80 33.54 -3.36 16.86
N HIS A 81 32.69 -3.59 17.86
CA HIS A 81 32.60 -4.86 18.60
C HIS A 81 31.50 -5.79 18.02
N GLY A 82 30.94 -5.48 16.83
CA GLY A 82 29.94 -6.31 16.18
C GLY A 82 28.52 -6.19 16.78
N VAL A 83 28.31 -5.24 17.70
CA VAL A 83 26.95 -4.98 18.22
C VAL A 83 26.14 -4.26 17.18
N VAL A 84 24.97 -4.79 16.88
CA VAL A 84 24.01 -4.23 15.89
C VAL A 84 23.06 -3.27 16.60
N TYR A 85 22.86 -2.12 15.99
CA TYR A 85 21.86 -1.11 16.40
C TYR A 85 20.89 -0.89 15.24
N THR A 86 19.61 -0.90 15.56
CA THR A 86 18.52 -0.65 14.60
C THR A 86 17.85 0.68 14.90
N ALA A 87 17.38 1.36 13.87
CA ALA A 87 16.60 2.57 14.06
C ALA A 87 15.20 2.24 14.60
N THR A 88 14.65 3.15 15.40
CA THR A 88 13.28 3.08 15.90
C THR A 88 12.33 3.91 15.05
N GLY A 89 11.02 3.67 15.16
CA GLY A 89 9.99 4.48 14.49
C GLY A 89 9.65 4.03 13.06
N ALA A 90 10.24 2.93 12.56
CA ALA A 90 9.79 2.34 11.31
C ALA A 90 8.39 1.74 11.47
N GLY A 91 7.54 1.91 10.47
CA GLY A 91 6.19 1.35 10.50
C GLY A 91 5.51 1.36 9.14
N ILE A 92 4.49 0.53 9.00
CA ILE A 92 3.58 0.52 7.86
C ILE A 92 2.36 1.33 8.23
N VAL A 93 2.08 2.40 7.49
CA VAL A 93 0.93 3.29 7.72
C VAL A 93 -0.17 2.94 6.74
N ASN A 94 -1.34 2.60 7.26
CA ASN A 94 -2.52 2.35 6.44
C ASN A 94 -3.37 3.64 6.34
N ASN A 95 -3.28 4.32 5.22
CA ASN A 95 -4.10 5.48 4.89
C ASN A 95 -5.33 5.10 4.03
N SER A 96 -5.62 3.78 3.94
CA SER A 96 -6.76 3.27 3.19
C SER A 96 -8.08 3.47 3.94
N SER A 97 -9.19 3.42 3.23
CA SER A 97 -10.55 3.48 3.80
C SER A 97 -10.95 2.22 4.60
N GLY A 98 -10.21 1.13 4.48
CA GLY A 98 -10.46 -0.13 5.19
C GLY A 98 -9.18 -0.76 5.74
N ALA A 99 -9.31 -1.89 6.43
CA ALA A 99 -8.17 -2.65 6.93
C ALA A 99 -7.35 -3.24 5.79
N VAL A 100 -6.03 -3.24 5.92
CA VAL A 100 -5.10 -3.89 4.99
C VAL A 100 -4.34 -5.00 5.68
N GLN A 101 -3.82 -5.93 4.90
CA GLN A 101 -3.06 -7.08 5.37
C GLN A 101 -1.72 -7.15 4.65
N VAL A 102 -0.64 -7.29 5.42
CA VAL A 102 0.68 -7.67 4.88
C VAL A 102 0.70 -9.19 4.78
N SER A 103 0.65 -9.71 3.56
CA SER A 103 0.56 -11.15 3.28
C SER A 103 1.92 -11.80 2.97
N GLY A 104 2.94 -11.01 2.75
CA GLY A 104 4.29 -11.52 2.48
C GLY A 104 5.36 -10.44 2.57
N VAL A 105 6.56 -10.87 2.96
CA VAL A 105 7.76 -10.03 2.97
C VAL A 105 8.87 -10.81 2.28
N THR A 106 9.38 -10.29 1.17
CA THR A 106 10.51 -10.89 0.47
C THR A 106 11.77 -10.08 0.73
N LEU A 107 12.82 -10.76 1.15
CA LEU A 107 14.17 -10.21 1.27
C LEU A 107 14.99 -10.57 0.04
N ARG A 108 15.80 -9.63 -0.42
CA ARG A 108 16.78 -9.83 -1.47
C ARG A 108 18.11 -9.22 -1.06
N ALA A 109 19.17 -10.01 -1.12
CA ALA A 109 20.53 -9.55 -0.85
C ALA A 109 21.07 -8.71 -2.01
N GLU A 110 21.70 -7.59 -1.68
CA GLU A 110 22.30 -6.66 -2.65
C GLU A 110 23.82 -6.59 -2.47
N ASN A 111 24.52 -5.96 -3.37
CA ASN A 111 25.95 -5.63 -3.32
C ASN A 111 26.88 -6.77 -2.89
N GLY A 112 26.57 -8.00 -3.34
CA GLY A 112 27.37 -9.18 -3.04
C GLY A 112 27.05 -9.86 -1.71
N TRP A 113 26.16 -9.30 -0.90
CA TRP A 113 25.74 -9.92 0.36
C TRP A 113 25.02 -11.25 0.14
N THR A 114 24.98 -12.04 1.19
CA THR A 114 24.26 -13.33 1.22
C THR A 114 23.44 -13.40 2.49
N ILE A 115 22.14 -13.68 2.34
CA ILE A 115 21.25 -13.97 3.45
C ILE A 115 21.66 -15.31 4.05
N VAL A 116 21.66 -15.39 5.38
CA VAL A 116 21.89 -16.62 6.14
C VAL A 116 20.86 -16.72 7.26
N PRO A 117 20.69 -17.91 7.88
CA PRO A 117 19.83 -18.02 9.05
C PRO A 117 20.21 -17.00 10.14
N TYR A 118 19.23 -16.36 10.75
CA TYR A 118 19.46 -15.37 11.82
C TYR A 118 20.24 -15.96 12.99
N ALA A 119 20.06 -17.24 13.29
CA ALA A 119 20.79 -17.98 14.33
C ALA A 119 22.26 -18.32 13.99
N THR A 120 22.75 -17.89 12.80
CA THR A 120 24.13 -18.16 12.38
C THR A 120 25.14 -17.53 13.35
N ASN A 121 26.10 -18.29 13.84
CA ASN A 121 27.20 -17.74 14.64
C ASN A 121 28.10 -16.88 13.74
N MET A 122 27.93 -15.56 13.82
CA MET A 122 28.69 -14.62 12.99
C MET A 122 30.17 -14.51 13.39
N ALA A 123 30.53 -14.86 14.62
CA ALA A 123 31.93 -14.88 15.06
C ALA A 123 32.78 -15.96 14.35
N GLU A 124 32.15 -17.02 13.87
CA GLU A 124 32.79 -18.09 13.11
C GLU A 124 32.88 -17.81 11.60
N GLN A 125 32.24 -16.74 11.14
CA GLN A 125 32.26 -16.40 9.73
C GLN A 125 33.55 -15.66 9.37
N LYS A 126 34.01 -15.91 8.15
CA LYS A 126 35.19 -15.20 7.62
C LYS A 126 34.90 -13.70 7.59
N VAL A 127 35.89 -12.88 8.01
CA VAL A 127 35.84 -11.42 7.87
C VAL A 127 35.63 -11.05 6.40
N ASP A 128 34.83 -10.03 6.14
CA ASP A 128 34.45 -9.56 4.79
C ASP A 128 33.67 -10.57 3.94
N SER A 129 33.04 -11.56 4.56
CA SER A 129 32.24 -12.57 3.85
C SER A 129 30.86 -12.08 3.42
N LYS A 130 30.49 -10.86 3.78
CA LYS A 130 29.20 -10.21 3.42
C LYS A 130 27.99 -11.11 3.70
N ARG A 131 27.86 -11.57 4.95
CA ARG A 131 26.74 -12.41 5.41
C ARG A 131 25.85 -11.62 6.35
N ILE A 132 24.53 -11.77 6.17
CA ILE A 132 23.52 -11.13 7.01
C ILE A 132 22.40 -12.11 7.33
N GLY A 133 22.10 -12.27 8.63
CA GLY A 133 20.84 -12.80 9.12
C GLY A 133 19.94 -11.63 9.52
N PHE A 134 18.65 -11.71 9.24
CA PHE A 134 17.71 -10.62 9.46
C PHE A 134 16.45 -11.10 10.16
N ALA A 135 15.90 -10.27 11.02
CA ALA A 135 14.64 -10.49 11.70
C ALA A 135 13.71 -9.29 11.50
N LEU A 136 12.43 -9.54 11.25
CA LEU A 136 11.41 -8.50 11.09
C LEU A 136 10.12 -8.95 11.78
N GLY A 137 9.65 -8.17 12.76
CA GLY A 137 8.41 -8.49 13.49
C GLY A 137 8.46 -9.85 14.20
N GLY A 138 9.64 -10.31 14.61
CA GLY A 138 9.83 -11.62 15.24
C GLY A 138 10.03 -12.78 14.26
N ILE A 139 9.88 -12.55 12.95
CA ILE A 139 10.14 -13.57 11.92
C ILE A 139 11.60 -13.44 11.49
N GLN A 140 12.31 -14.56 11.47
CA GLN A 140 13.75 -14.62 11.23
C GLN A 140 14.05 -15.31 9.90
N THR A 141 15.16 -14.89 9.26
CA THR A 141 15.73 -15.65 8.14
C THR A 141 16.13 -17.04 8.60
N ALA A 142 15.82 -18.05 7.79
CA ALA A 142 16.05 -19.46 8.08
C ALA A 142 16.89 -20.18 7.01
N ALA A 143 17.02 -19.59 5.82
CA ALA A 143 17.73 -20.18 4.70
C ALA A 143 18.98 -19.36 4.31
N THR A 144 19.90 -20.00 3.59
CA THR A 144 21.05 -19.33 2.98
C THR A 144 20.78 -19.09 1.50
N GLY A 145 20.92 -17.84 1.04
CA GLY A 145 20.66 -17.52 -0.37
C GLY A 145 20.76 -16.04 -0.70
N LYS A 146 20.34 -15.72 -1.92
CA LYS A 146 20.28 -14.34 -2.40
C LYS A 146 18.88 -13.71 -2.20
N SER A 147 17.87 -14.52 -1.94
CA SER A 147 16.54 -14.05 -1.59
C SER A 147 15.85 -15.06 -0.66
N GLU A 148 14.95 -14.56 0.17
CA GLU A 148 14.14 -15.37 1.07
C GLU A 148 12.74 -14.73 1.22
N LEU A 149 11.70 -15.56 1.18
CA LEU A 149 10.34 -15.18 1.52
C LEU A 149 10.13 -15.43 3.02
N LEU A 150 9.98 -14.38 3.79
CA LEU A 150 9.58 -14.48 5.19
C LEU A 150 8.06 -14.75 5.22
N THR A 151 7.70 -15.96 5.64
CA THR A 151 6.29 -16.32 5.80
C THR A 151 5.77 -15.68 7.08
N ALA A 152 5.17 -14.52 6.95
CA ALA A 152 4.48 -13.86 8.05
C ALA A 152 3.12 -14.52 8.27
N SER A 153 2.75 -14.77 9.52
CA SER A 153 1.33 -14.77 9.85
C SER A 153 0.79 -13.38 9.50
N SER A 154 -0.31 -13.33 8.78
CA SER A 154 -0.85 -12.08 8.23
C SER A 154 -0.91 -10.96 9.28
N MET A 155 -0.21 -9.87 9.01
CA MET A 155 -0.25 -8.68 9.85
C MET A 155 -1.33 -7.75 9.34
N THR A 156 -2.42 -7.64 10.09
CA THR A 156 -3.54 -6.74 9.74
C THR A 156 -3.31 -5.35 10.33
N VAL A 157 -3.55 -4.32 9.53
CA VAL A 157 -3.45 -2.91 9.92
C VAL A 157 -4.80 -2.26 9.69
N SER A 158 -5.47 -1.82 10.74
CA SER A 158 -6.77 -1.12 10.63
C SER A 158 -6.64 0.18 9.84
N ALA A 159 -7.75 0.65 9.28
CA ALA A 159 -7.81 1.95 8.60
C ALA A 159 -7.27 3.08 9.51
N GLY A 160 -6.42 3.94 8.97
CA GLY A 160 -5.80 5.04 9.71
C GLY A 160 -4.75 4.64 10.75
N ALA A 161 -4.46 3.34 10.92
CA ALA A 161 -3.51 2.85 11.90
C ALA A 161 -2.08 2.72 11.33
N THR A 162 -1.12 2.66 12.25
CA THR A 162 0.28 2.34 11.95
C THR A 162 0.65 1.02 12.61
N LEU A 163 1.23 0.09 11.85
CA LEU A 163 1.87 -1.11 12.35
C LEU A 163 3.34 -0.81 12.59
N PRO A 164 3.82 -0.70 13.85
CA PRO A 164 5.23 -0.50 14.11
C PRO A 164 6.02 -1.75 13.69
N LEU A 165 7.14 -1.53 13.02
CA LEU A 165 8.07 -2.58 12.61
C LEU A 165 9.26 -2.62 13.55
N SER A 166 9.39 -3.69 14.30
CA SER A 166 10.64 -4.06 14.98
C SER A 166 11.49 -4.90 14.05
N TYR A 167 12.75 -4.60 13.94
CA TYR A 167 13.70 -5.39 13.13
C TYR A 167 15.04 -5.48 13.80
N ASP A 168 15.80 -6.51 13.44
CA ASP A 168 17.14 -6.76 13.95
C ASP A 168 17.98 -7.49 12.89
N ALA A 169 19.30 -7.45 13.03
CA ALA A 169 20.21 -8.12 12.12
C ALA A 169 21.43 -8.70 12.85
N VAL A 170 21.97 -9.74 12.30
CA VAL A 170 23.31 -10.26 12.63
C VAL A 170 24.16 -10.21 11.36
N VAL A 171 25.39 -9.73 11.46
CA VAL A 171 26.27 -9.54 10.30
C VAL A 171 27.65 -10.10 10.55
N SER A 172 28.30 -10.62 9.49
CA SER A 172 29.71 -11.04 9.58
C SER A 172 30.60 -9.84 9.86
N ALA A 173 31.72 -10.06 10.54
CA ALA A 173 32.73 -9.05 10.77
C ALA A 173 33.24 -8.47 9.44
N ASN A 174 33.53 -7.16 9.43
CA ASN A 174 34.07 -6.46 8.27
C ASN A 174 35.31 -5.68 8.69
N SER A 175 36.32 -5.66 7.81
CA SER A 175 37.61 -4.98 8.04
C SER A 175 37.52 -3.47 7.89
N ALA A 176 36.43 -2.95 7.27
CA ALA A 176 36.15 -1.55 7.07
C ALA A 176 34.67 -1.22 7.35
N ALA A 177 34.41 0.04 7.63
CA ALA A 177 33.03 0.52 7.76
C ALA A 177 32.26 0.33 6.46
N ILE A 178 31.03 -0.16 6.57
CA ILE A 178 30.13 -0.40 5.44
C ILE A 178 29.06 0.70 5.42
N ASN A 179 28.90 1.33 4.27
CA ASN A 179 27.83 2.28 4.00
C ASN A 179 27.24 1.96 2.62
N GLU A 180 26.53 0.84 2.54
CA GLU A 180 25.87 0.38 1.33
C GLU A 180 24.53 -0.28 1.64
N GLN A 181 23.68 -0.41 0.64
CA GLN A 181 22.45 -1.18 0.74
C GLN A 181 22.80 -2.67 0.78
N VAL A 182 22.39 -3.36 1.84
CA VAL A 182 22.67 -4.79 2.04
C VAL A 182 21.50 -5.67 1.68
N LEU A 183 20.27 -5.19 1.89
CA LEU A 183 19.03 -5.88 1.58
C LEU A 183 18.02 -4.95 0.88
N THR A 184 17.25 -5.51 -0.02
CA THR A 184 15.95 -4.97 -0.47
C THR A 184 14.84 -5.75 0.25
N ILE A 185 13.86 -5.04 0.80
CA ILE A 185 12.71 -5.62 1.48
C ILE A 185 11.45 -5.26 0.67
N VAL A 186 10.71 -6.27 0.22
CA VAL A 186 9.48 -6.08 -0.54
C VAL A 186 8.31 -6.55 0.32
N PHE A 187 7.37 -5.64 0.61
CA PHE A 187 6.12 -5.95 1.29
C PHE A 187 5.02 -6.20 0.27
N VAL A 188 4.28 -7.30 0.45
CA VAL A 188 3.05 -7.57 -0.30
C VAL A 188 1.87 -7.17 0.58
N VAL A 189 1.16 -6.14 0.17
CA VAL A 189 0.04 -5.58 0.95
C VAL A 189 -1.21 -5.60 0.10
N GLY A 190 -2.32 -6.03 0.68
CA GLY A 190 -3.63 -6.05 0.06
C GLY A 190 -4.73 -5.68 1.07
N TRP A 191 -5.98 -5.68 0.63
CA TRP A 191 -7.12 -5.58 1.55
C TRP A 191 -7.15 -6.81 2.49
N ALA A 192 -7.54 -6.59 3.75
CA ALA A 192 -7.73 -7.65 4.74
C ALA A 192 -9.05 -8.41 4.54
#